data_eafbbdbd646ae8a8a346427cc5f5f00d
#
_entry.id   eafbbdbd646ae8a8a346427cc5f5f00d
#
_cell.length_a   1.000
_cell.length_b   1.000
_cell.length_c   1.000
_cell.angle_alpha   90.00
_cell.angle_beta   90.00
_cell.angle_gamma   90.00
#
_symmetry.space_group_name_H-M   'P 1'
#
loop_
_entity.id
_entity.type
_entity.pdbx_description
1 polymer ?
#
loop_
_entity_poly.entity_id
_entity_poly.type
_entity_poly.pdbx_seq_one_letter_code
_entity_poly.pdbx_strand_id
1 'polypeptide(L)'
;MHTPDPAQRLLAGPPLDGNPERLDAHLTRLGALPCADNHLDLISSLEASGLLGRGGAGFPVGRKWRALAERTSGTAVVVVNGAEGEPASAKDRILMAYRPHLVVDGAILAAEAVGADEIVFYVGREHEAAVAAMGRAIDERRAEVRQAMRLVTAPVGYVAGEASAAVHYLNSGDARPTTTPPRVSTRGVHGRPTLLQNVESLAYAALIARFGDRWYRSVGRLDSRGTALITVSGAARRPGVMEVELGTTIGEIAAAAGTTAPRVQAVVLGGYFGTWARVGDAWRLPLDPDVMKAHGLTFGCGIVGLLPTERCGVSTTAEIMAFMATESAGQCGPCVFGLRAIGAATRRVANGAAGGGELGDIERWVSQIPGRGACRHPDGAMQLMASALEVFGDEFIYHARTGRCSITGSRGEAA
;
A
#
# COMPACT_ATOMS: atom_id res chain seq x y z
N MET A 1 9.47 -10.37 29.62
CA MET A 1 9.16 -9.72 28.34
C MET A 1 7.68 -9.33 28.35
N HIS A 2 7.41 -8.05 28.24
CA HIS A 2 6.02 -7.58 28.19
C HIS A 2 5.50 -7.87 26.78
N THR A 3 4.54 -8.79 26.66
CA THR A 3 3.88 -9.05 25.36
C THR A 3 3.14 -7.77 24.97
N PRO A 4 3.34 -7.24 23.77
CA PRO A 4 2.56 -6.07 23.32
C PRO A 4 1.07 -6.35 23.46
N ASP A 5 0.29 -5.29 23.74
CA ASP A 5 -1.18 -5.35 23.73
C ASP A 5 -1.62 -6.08 22.45
N PRO A 6 -2.49 -7.11 22.55
CA PRO A 6 -2.99 -7.83 21.39
C PRO A 6 -3.54 -6.92 20.28
N ALA A 7 -4.08 -5.77 20.66
CA ALA A 7 -4.65 -4.78 19.73
C ALA A 7 -3.62 -3.87 19.05
N GLN A 8 -2.39 -3.78 19.56
CA GLN A 8 -1.32 -2.96 18.98
C GLN A 8 -0.01 -3.75 18.97
N ARG A 9 0.49 -4.07 17.79
CA ARG A 9 1.71 -4.85 17.57
C ARG A 9 2.80 -4.02 16.89
N LEU A 10 2.48 -3.47 15.72
CA LEU A 10 3.39 -2.61 14.95
C LEU A 10 3.52 -1.22 15.57
N LEU A 11 2.39 -0.66 16.03
CA LEU A 11 2.37 0.68 16.65
C LEU A 11 2.61 0.66 18.16
N ALA A 12 2.73 -0.52 18.77
CA ALA A 12 3.10 -0.64 20.20
C ALA A 12 4.39 0.09 20.51
N GLY A 13 4.46 0.78 21.67
CA GLY A 13 5.62 1.50 22.14
C GLY A 13 5.30 2.95 22.54
N PRO A 14 6.28 3.87 22.49
CA PRO A 14 6.06 5.27 22.83
C PRO A 14 4.92 5.92 22.03
N PRO A 15 4.25 6.95 22.58
CA PRO A 15 3.17 7.66 21.87
C PRO A 15 3.61 8.16 20.49
N LEU A 16 2.66 8.26 19.56
CA LEU A 16 2.88 8.82 18.22
C LEU A 16 2.74 10.35 18.28
N ASP A 17 3.60 11.01 19.07
CA ASP A 17 3.51 12.42 19.43
C ASP A 17 4.55 13.33 18.72
N GLY A 18 5.17 12.82 17.67
CA GLY A 18 6.18 13.55 16.89
C GLY A 18 7.62 13.08 17.13
N ASN A 19 7.89 12.29 18.17
CA ASN A 19 9.23 11.76 18.43
C ASN A 19 9.36 10.30 17.96
N PRO A 20 10.38 9.97 17.15
CA PRO A 20 10.66 8.59 16.80
C PRO A 20 11.11 7.79 18.04
N GLU A 21 10.77 6.50 18.07
CA GLU A 21 11.29 5.58 19.07
C GLU A 21 12.83 5.54 18.98
N ARG A 22 13.50 5.76 20.10
CA ARG A 22 14.95 5.69 20.20
C ARG A 22 15.40 4.23 20.34
N LEU A 23 16.66 3.96 19.99
CA LEU A 23 17.24 2.62 20.05
C LEU A 23 17.14 2.01 21.46
N ASP A 24 17.42 2.79 22.50
CA ASP A 24 17.36 2.34 23.90
C ASP A 24 15.93 1.92 24.31
N ALA A 25 14.91 2.69 23.90
CA ALA A 25 13.51 2.36 24.14
C ALA A 25 13.08 1.12 23.33
N HIS A 26 13.51 1.02 22.08
CA HIS A 26 13.28 -0.14 21.23
C HIS A 26 13.86 -1.43 21.83
N LEU A 27 15.14 -1.38 22.25
CA LEU A 27 15.83 -2.53 22.87
C LEU A 27 15.21 -2.89 24.23
N THR A 28 14.76 -1.91 25.01
CA THR A 28 14.05 -2.16 26.27
C THR A 28 12.71 -2.88 26.01
N ARG A 29 11.99 -2.50 24.96
CA ARG A 29 10.68 -3.05 24.63
C ARG A 29 10.74 -4.42 23.95
N LEU A 30 11.66 -4.62 23.01
CA LEU A 30 11.71 -5.80 22.14
C LEU A 30 12.94 -6.69 22.36
N GLY A 31 13.91 -6.23 23.11
CA GLY A 31 15.20 -6.91 23.27
C GLY A 31 16.12 -6.78 22.06
N ALA A 32 17.27 -7.42 22.13
CA ALA A 32 18.21 -7.52 21.02
C ALA A 32 17.58 -8.28 19.83
N LEU A 33 18.16 -8.06 18.65
CA LEU A 33 17.76 -8.81 17.46
C LEU A 33 18.04 -10.31 17.67
N PRO A 34 17.08 -11.21 17.44
CA PRO A 34 17.33 -12.64 17.56
C PRO A 34 18.43 -13.08 16.60
N CYS A 35 19.49 -13.73 17.12
CA CYS A 35 20.41 -14.46 16.26
C CYS A 35 19.70 -15.72 15.76
N ALA A 36 19.56 -15.86 14.46
CA ALA A 36 19.06 -17.10 13.88
C ALA A 36 20.23 -18.06 13.69
N ASP A 37 20.28 -19.16 14.45
CA ASP A 37 21.23 -20.24 14.23
C ASP A 37 21.06 -20.88 12.84
N ASN A 38 19.87 -20.76 12.30
CA ASN A 38 19.52 -21.20 10.94
C ASN A 38 18.55 -20.20 10.28
N HIS A 39 18.98 -19.54 9.21
CA HIS A 39 18.18 -18.56 8.47
C HIS A 39 16.89 -19.17 7.87
N LEU A 40 16.86 -20.47 7.61
CA LEU A 40 15.69 -21.18 7.09
C LEU A 40 14.56 -21.27 8.13
N ASP A 41 14.88 -21.19 9.42
CA ASP A 41 13.88 -21.28 10.50
C ASP A 41 12.99 -20.03 10.51
N LEU A 42 13.55 -18.84 10.27
CA LEU A 42 12.78 -17.63 10.13
C LEU A 42 11.87 -17.69 8.89
N ILE A 43 12.39 -18.15 7.75
CA ILE A 43 11.59 -18.29 6.52
C ILE A 43 10.43 -19.27 6.77
N SER A 44 10.68 -20.40 7.45
CA SER A 44 9.66 -21.36 7.80
C SER A 44 8.60 -20.77 8.75
N SER A 45 9.02 -19.97 9.74
CA SER A 45 8.11 -19.25 10.63
C SER A 45 7.25 -18.21 9.88
N LEU A 46 7.84 -17.50 8.91
CA LEU A 46 7.10 -16.57 8.04
C LEU A 46 6.07 -17.31 7.16
N GLU A 47 6.39 -18.48 6.63
CA GLU A 47 5.46 -19.31 5.87
C GLU A 47 4.34 -19.83 6.77
N ALA A 48 4.67 -20.36 7.96
CA ALA A 48 3.70 -20.85 8.93
C ALA A 48 2.79 -19.74 9.48
N SER A 49 3.28 -18.51 9.58
CA SER A 49 2.48 -17.35 10.00
C SER A 49 1.39 -16.98 9.00
N GLY A 50 1.59 -17.28 7.71
CA GLY A 50 0.70 -16.84 6.64
C GLY A 50 0.80 -15.34 6.33
N LEU A 51 1.85 -14.64 6.76
CA LEU A 51 2.02 -13.21 6.54
C LEU A 51 1.99 -12.88 5.04
N LEU A 52 1.02 -12.07 4.63
CA LEU A 52 0.91 -11.52 3.28
C LEU A 52 1.66 -10.19 3.18
N GLY A 53 2.19 -9.90 1.99
CA GLY A 53 2.86 -8.64 1.69
C GLY A 53 1.92 -7.44 1.79
N ARG A 54 2.36 -6.38 2.46
CA ARG A 54 1.58 -5.16 2.76
C ARG A 54 1.79 -4.01 1.75
N GLY A 55 2.53 -4.26 0.67
CA GLY A 55 2.76 -3.27 -0.40
C GLY A 55 1.74 -3.30 -1.54
N GLY A 56 0.54 -3.80 -1.31
CA GLY A 56 -0.58 -3.80 -2.27
C GLY A 56 -0.83 -5.13 -2.98
N ALA A 57 0.19 -5.89 -3.36
CA ALA A 57 0.04 -7.12 -4.14
C ALA A 57 -0.33 -8.38 -3.33
N GLY A 58 -0.24 -8.36 -2.00
CA GLY A 58 -0.64 -9.46 -1.13
C GLY A 58 0.16 -10.77 -1.29
N PHE A 59 1.35 -10.74 -1.91
CA PHE A 59 2.12 -11.98 -2.12
C PHE A 59 2.69 -12.51 -0.79
N PRO A 60 2.62 -13.83 -0.48
CA PRO A 60 3.11 -14.40 0.77
C PRO A 60 4.60 -14.12 1.00
N VAL A 61 4.91 -13.50 2.16
CA VAL A 61 6.27 -13.00 2.48
C VAL A 61 7.27 -14.15 2.58
N GLY A 62 6.95 -15.20 3.33
CA GLY A 62 7.84 -16.36 3.50
C GLY A 62 8.17 -17.03 2.18
N ARG A 63 7.17 -17.24 1.30
CA ARG A 63 7.38 -17.82 -0.05
C ARG A 63 8.30 -16.95 -0.92
N LYS A 64 8.19 -15.62 -0.80
CA LYS A 64 9.05 -14.69 -1.54
C LYS A 64 10.50 -14.78 -1.07
N TRP A 65 10.72 -14.83 0.24
CA TRP A 65 12.04 -14.95 0.83
C TRP A 65 12.69 -16.30 0.51
N ARG A 66 11.95 -17.40 0.63
CA ARG A 66 12.42 -18.74 0.27
C ARG A 66 12.88 -18.83 -1.17
N ALA A 67 12.03 -18.35 -2.11
CA ALA A 67 12.35 -18.39 -3.53
C ALA A 67 13.62 -17.60 -3.88
N LEU A 68 13.99 -16.60 -3.08
CA LEU A 68 15.23 -15.86 -3.27
C LEU A 68 16.39 -16.58 -2.58
N ALA A 69 16.25 -17.02 -1.33
CA ALA A 69 17.28 -17.72 -0.57
C ALA A 69 17.78 -18.98 -1.28
N GLU A 70 16.90 -19.72 -1.94
CA GLU A 70 17.25 -20.92 -2.72
C GLU A 70 18.05 -20.61 -4.01
N ARG A 71 18.05 -19.36 -4.46
CA ARG A 71 18.71 -18.95 -5.72
C ARG A 71 20.02 -18.22 -5.49
N THR A 72 20.25 -17.70 -4.30
CA THR A 72 21.40 -16.81 -4.03
C THR A 72 22.54 -17.54 -3.36
N SER A 73 23.76 -17.30 -3.85
CA SER A 73 25.02 -17.72 -3.27
C SER A 73 25.72 -16.55 -2.55
N GLY A 74 24.97 -15.75 -1.78
CA GLY A 74 25.55 -14.66 -0.98
C GLY A 74 25.74 -13.31 -1.68
N THR A 75 25.02 -13.05 -2.78
CA THR A 75 25.16 -11.82 -3.59
C THR A 75 23.86 -11.05 -3.76
N ALA A 76 22.84 -11.29 -2.96
CA ALA A 76 21.56 -10.61 -3.05
C ALA A 76 21.62 -9.15 -2.53
N VAL A 77 20.60 -8.37 -2.86
CA VAL A 77 20.33 -7.04 -2.30
C VAL A 77 18.94 -7.05 -1.66
N VAL A 78 18.80 -6.44 -0.50
CA VAL A 78 17.49 -6.14 0.09
C VAL A 78 17.14 -4.68 -0.18
N VAL A 79 15.99 -4.42 -0.76
CA VAL A 79 15.40 -3.09 -0.91
C VAL A 79 14.20 -2.98 0.02
N VAL A 80 14.33 -2.13 1.03
CA VAL A 80 13.28 -1.75 1.99
C VAL A 80 12.43 -0.68 1.33
N ASN A 81 11.26 -1.06 0.82
CA ASN A 81 10.41 -0.16 0.05
C ASN A 81 9.45 0.61 0.98
N GLY A 82 9.82 1.83 1.29
CA GLY A 82 9.06 2.85 2.00
C GLY A 82 8.64 4.03 1.10
N ALA A 83 8.71 3.88 -0.22
CA ALA A 83 8.15 4.85 -1.16
C ALA A 83 6.62 4.67 -1.22
N GLU A 84 5.90 5.39 -0.37
CA GLU A 84 4.45 5.36 -0.25
C GLU A 84 3.83 6.41 -1.17
N GLY A 85 3.76 6.11 -2.48
CA GLY A 85 3.24 7.02 -3.50
C GLY A 85 1.71 7.13 -3.55
N GLU A 86 0.98 6.31 -2.81
CA GLU A 86 -0.49 6.34 -2.74
C GLU A 86 -0.96 7.50 -1.83
N PRO A 87 -1.64 8.54 -2.37
CA PRO A 87 -1.98 9.74 -1.59
C PRO A 87 -2.90 9.46 -0.40
N ALA A 88 -3.76 8.46 -0.56
CA ALA A 88 -4.72 8.08 0.48
C ALA A 88 -4.07 7.22 1.59
N SER A 89 -2.81 6.79 1.45
CA SER A 89 -2.07 6.01 2.45
C SER A 89 -1.16 6.90 3.29
N ALA A 90 -1.02 6.54 4.57
CA ALA A 90 -0.07 7.13 5.49
C ALA A 90 0.65 6.09 6.37
N LYS A 91 0.36 4.80 6.16
CA LYS A 91 0.77 3.73 7.07
C LYS A 91 2.28 3.51 7.11
N ASP A 92 2.93 3.52 5.93
CA ASP A 92 4.36 3.23 5.83
C ASP A 92 5.20 4.40 6.35
N ARG A 93 4.82 5.65 6.03
CA ARG A 93 5.51 6.84 6.56
C ARG A 93 5.33 6.99 8.07
N ILE A 94 4.17 6.65 8.63
CA ILE A 94 3.94 6.65 10.10
C ILE A 94 4.80 5.56 10.75
N LEU A 95 4.79 4.34 10.21
CA LEU A 95 5.60 3.26 10.74
C LEU A 95 7.10 3.62 10.77
N MET A 96 7.63 4.13 9.66
CA MET A 96 9.03 4.56 9.55
C MET A 96 9.35 5.76 10.47
N ALA A 97 8.44 6.71 10.59
CA ALA A 97 8.66 7.89 11.43
C ALA A 97 8.70 7.54 12.94
N TYR A 98 7.86 6.61 13.39
CA TYR A 98 7.70 6.33 14.82
C TYR A 98 8.33 5.02 15.30
N ARG A 99 8.53 4.03 14.41
CA ARG A 99 9.11 2.72 14.73
C ARG A 99 10.26 2.35 13.77
N PRO A 100 11.23 3.27 13.55
CA PRO A 100 12.27 3.07 12.52
C PRO A 100 13.13 1.84 12.81
N HIS A 101 13.48 1.57 14.09
CA HIS A 101 14.29 0.41 14.47
C HIS A 101 13.60 -0.91 14.19
N LEU A 102 12.27 -0.99 14.30
CA LEU A 102 11.52 -2.19 13.95
C LEU A 102 11.62 -2.51 12.45
N VAL A 103 11.62 -1.49 11.61
CA VAL A 103 11.82 -1.63 10.15
C VAL A 103 13.27 -2.06 9.85
N VAL A 104 14.26 -1.46 10.53
CA VAL A 104 15.68 -1.81 10.40
C VAL A 104 15.91 -3.26 10.81
N ASP A 105 15.34 -3.70 11.92
CA ASP A 105 15.41 -5.11 12.37
C ASP A 105 14.90 -6.08 11.31
N GLY A 106 13.72 -5.79 10.73
CA GLY A 106 13.17 -6.62 9.66
C GLY A 106 14.04 -6.65 8.41
N ALA A 107 14.71 -5.53 8.10
CA ALA A 107 15.62 -5.45 6.96
C ALA A 107 16.91 -6.27 7.17
N ILE A 108 17.46 -6.23 8.37
CA ILE A 108 18.65 -7.03 8.77
C ILE A 108 18.32 -8.52 8.69
N LEU A 109 17.22 -8.94 9.31
CA LEU A 109 16.76 -10.32 9.28
C LEU A 109 16.48 -10.82 7.85
N ALA A 110 15.91 -9.95 7.02
CA ALA A 110 15.69 -10.27 5.61
C ALA A 110 17.01 -10.48 4.85
N ALA A 111 17.99 -9.60 5.10
CA ALA A 111 19.31 -9.70 4.46
C ALA A 111 20.05 -10.99 4.89
N GLU A 112 20.00 -11.32 6.16
CA GLU A 112 20.55 -12.58 6.65
C GLU A 112 19.85 -13.79 6.03
N ALA A 113 18.51 -13.80 6.01
CA ALA A 113 17.71 -14.91 5.52
C ALA A 113 17.92 -15.20 4.02
N VAL A 114 18.18 -14.17 3.21
CA VAL A 114 18.39 -14.35 1.77
C VAL A 114 19.86 -14.25 1.33
N GLY A 115 20.79 -14.14 2.28
CA GLY A 115 22.23 -14.02 1.99
C GLY A 115 22.59 -12.73 1.26
N ALA A 116 21.99 -11.60 1.65
CA ALA A 116 22.31 -10.30 1.09
C ALA A 116 23.47 -9.63 1.85
N ASP A 117 24.32 -8.91 1.13
CA ASP A 117 25.42 -8.11 1.67
C ASP A 117 25.11 -6.60 1.66
N GLU A 118 24.02 -6.19 1.04
CA GLU A 118 23.59 -4.79 0.91
C GLU A 118 22.10 -4.64 1.24
N ILE A 119 21.79 -3.60 2.04
CA ILE A 119 20.43 -3.17 2.36
C ILE A 119 20.25 -1.72 1.90
N VAL A 120 19.27 -1.49 1.04
CA VAL A 120 18.92 -0.17 0.53
C VAL A 120 17.56 0.23 1.10
N PHE A 121 17.52 1.26 1.94
CA PHE A 121 16.28 1.86 2.41
C PHE A 121 15.81 2.90 1.40
N TYR A 122 14.75 2.61 0.67
CA TYR A 122 14.19 3.44 -0.39
C TYR A 122 12.93 4.12 0.15
N VAL A 123 13.05 5.40 0.54
CA VAL A 123 12.00 6.15 1.28
C VAL A 123 11.55 7.37 0.47
N GLY A 124 10.26 7.63 0.40
CA GLY A 124 9.70 8.78 -0.31
C GLY A 124 10.31 10.09 0.16
N ARG A 125 10.82 10.90 -0.78
CA ARG A 125 11.47 12.18 -0.49
C ARG A 125 10.55 13.14 0.27
N GLU A 126 9.27 13.12 -0.03
CA GLU A 126 8.22 13.94 0.57
C GLU A 126 7.91 13.55 2.04
N HIS A 127 8.38 12.41 2.50
CA HIS A 127 8.16 11.91 3.86
C HIS A 127 9.32 12.30 4.79
N GLU A 128 9.58 13.59 4.96
CA GLU A 128 10.75 14.14 5.67
C GLU A 128 10.96 13.53 7.06
N ALA A 129 9.89 13.40 7.87
CA ALA A 129 9.98 12.80 9.20
C ALA A 129 10.44 11.33 9.15
N ALA A 130 9.93 10.56 8.19
CA ALA A 130 10.34 9.17 7.98
C ALA A 130 11.79 9.08 7.48
N VAL A 131 12.20 9.93 6.53
CA VAL A 131 13.58 10.01 6.05
C VAL A 131 14.55 10.30 7.19
N ALA A 132 14.23 11.30 8.02
CA ALA A 132 15.07 11.68 9.16
C ALA A 132 15.15 10.59 10.24
N ALA A 133 14.01 9.95 10.57
CA ALA A 133 13.96 8.88 11.57
C ALA A 133 14.72 7.64 11.09
N MET A 134 14.50 7.22 9.85
CA MET A 134 15.21 6.08 9.25
C MET A 134 16.72 6.34 9.13
N GLY A 135 17.12 7.56 8.73
CA GLY A 135 18.53 7.92 8.65
C GLY A 135 19.24 7.73 10.00
N ARG A 136 18.66 8.29 11.08
CA ARG A 136 19.21 8.10 12.44
C ARG A 136 19.27 6.63 12.86
N ALA A 137 18.18 5.89 12.65
CA ALA A 137 18.12 4.49 13.04
C ALA A 137 19.16 3.63 12.28
N ILE A 138 19.40 3.92 11.00
CA ILE A 138 20.43 3.25 10.20
C ILE A 138 21.82 3.56 10.75
N ASP A 139 22.11 4.83 11.06
CA ASP A 139 23.41 5.24 11.59
C ASP A 139 23.69 4.63 12.98
N GLU A 140 22.69 4.58 13.87
CA GLU A 140 22.78 3.97 15.19
C GLU A 140 23.05 2.45 15.12
N ARG A 141 22.62 1.77 14.06
CA ARG A 141 22.73 0.31 13.91
C ARG A 141 23.88 -0.13 12.97
N ARG A 142 24.54 0.82 12.30
CA ARG A 142 25.55 0.53 11.25
C ARG A 142 26.72 -0.31 11.75
N ALA A 143 27.18 -0.08 12.97
CA ALA A 143 28.33 -0.80 13.55
C ALA A 143 27.97 -2.23 14.01
N GLU A 144 26.71 -2.57 14.13
CA GLU A 144 26.24 -3.86 14.66
C GLU A 144 26.04 -4.92 13.58
N VAL A 145 26.06 -4.53 12.29
CA VAL A 145 25.70 -5.41 11.17
C VAL A 145 26.81 -5.46 10.13
N ARG A 146 26.93 -6.60 9.46
CA ARG A 146 27.92 -6.82 8.40
C ARG A 146 27.49 -6.25 7.06
N GLN A 147 26.19 -6.13 6.84
CA GLN A 147 25.60 -5.64 5.60
C GLN A 147 25.85 -4.13 5.43
N ALA A 148 26.21 -3.73 4.23
CA ALA A 148 26.25 -2.31 3.88
C ALA A 148 24.83 -1.75 3.88
N MET A 149 24.57 -0.72 4.71
CA MET A 149 23.27 -0.05 4.77
C MET A 149 23.36 1.35 4.18
N ARG A 150 22.44 1.69 3.29
CA ARG A 150 22.29 3.05 2.76
C ARG A 150 20.83 3.48 2.64
N LEU A 151 20.59 4.76 2.87
CA LEU A 151 19.29 5.41 2.63
C LEU A 151 19.33 6.10 1.27
N VAL A 152 18.29 5.89 0.48
CA VAL A 152 18.06 6.57 -0.81
C VAL A 152 16.66 7.15 -0.80
N THR A 153 16.55 8.45 -1.07
CA THR A 153 15.25 9.10 -1.21
C THR A 153 14.65 8.81 -2.57
N ALA A 154 13.46 8.21 -2.57
CA ALA A 154 12.66 7.99 -3.76
C ALA A 154 12.18 9.34 -4.35
N PRO A 155 12.12 9.50 -5.68
CA PRO A 155 11.47 10.66 -6.25
C PRO A 155 9.98 10.66 -5.96
N VAL A 156 9.39 11.85 -5.93
CA VAL A 156 7.93 12.00 -5.80
C VAL A 156 7.25 11.39 -7.02
N GLY A 157 6.19 10.62 -6.81
CA GLY A 157 5.39 10.03 -7.88
C GLY A 157 4.76 8.71 -7.48
N TYR A 158 3.55 8.48 -7.99
CA TYR A 158 2.74 7.31 -7.65
C TYR A 158 3.43 5.99 -8.02
N VAL A 159 4.06 5.92 -9.18
CA VAL A 159 4.73 4.70 -9.67
C VAL A 159 6.16 4.54 -9.16
N ALA A 160 6.73 5.52 -8.45
CA ALA A 160 8.10 5.44 -7.96
C ALA A 160 8.34 4.27 -6.99
N GLY A 161 7.30 3.86 -6.26
CA GLY A 161 7.30 2.69 -5.37
C GLY A 161 7.03 1.34 -6.05
N GLU A 162 6.75 1.31 -7.37
CA GLU A 162 6.61 0.06 -8.12
C GLU A 162 7.98 -0.65 -8.20
N ALA A 163 7.98 -1.99 -8.10
CA ALA A 163 9.21 -2.76 -7.91
C ALA A 163 10.25 -2.54 -9.01
N SER A 164 9.83 -2.51 -10.27
CA SER A 164 10.76 -2.31 -11.40
C SER A 164 11.21 -0.85 -11.49
N ALA A 165 10.34 0.11 -11.15
CA ALA A 165 10.65 1.52 -11.11
C ALA A 165 11.67 1.86 -10.01
N ALA A 166 11.47 1.32 -8.81
CA ALA A 166 12.42 1.49 -7.70
C ALA A 166 13.81 0.94 -8.05
N VAL A 167 13.88 -0.26 -8.60
CA VAL A 167 15.16 -0.86 -9.05
C VAL A 167 15.78 -0.07 -10.20
N HIS A 168 14.97 0.38 -11.15
CA HIS A 168 15.46 1.21 -12.26
C HIS A 168 16.05 2.52 -11.73
N TYR A 169 15.38 3.17 -10.79
CA TYR A 169 15.90 4.38 -10.15
C TYR A 169 17.22 4.12 -9.40
N LEU A 170 17.31 3.03 -8.63
CA LEU A 170 18.53 2.67 -7.91
C LEU A 170 19.72 2.38 -8.83
N ASN A 171 19.46 1.95 -10.07
CA ASN A 171 20.49 1.65 -11.07
C ASN A 171 20.85 2.84 -11.96
N SER A 172 19.94 3.75 -12.24
CA SER A 172 20.11 4.77 -13.28
C SER A 172 19.63 6.17 -12.90
N GLY A 173 18.94 6.34 -11.78
CA GLY A 173 18.28 7.60 -11.42
C GLY A 173 16.92 7.83 -12.11
N ASP A 174 16.44 6.88 -12.92
CA ASP A 174 15.14 6.96 -13.62
C ASP A 174 14.10 6.05 -12.93
N ALA A 175 13.03 6.63 -12.37
CA ALA A 175 11.97 5.93 -11.67
C ALA A 175 10.84 5.42 -12.57
N ARG A 176 11.06 5.29 -13.88
CA ARG A 176 10.07 4.70 -14.77
C ARG A 176 10.07 3.17 -14.68
N PRO A 177 8.90 2.53 -14.59
CA PRO A 177 8.79 1.08 -14.61
C PRO A 177 9.41 0.45 -15.84
N THR A 178 10.00 -0.73 -15.67
CA THR A 178 10.53 -1.53 -16.78
C THR A 178 9.64 -2.74 -17.06
N THR A 179 9.78 -3.34 -18.24
CA THR A 179 9.03 -4.54 -18.61
C THR A 179 9.49 -5.77 -17.82
N THR A 180 8.57 -6.70 -17.55
CA THR A 180 8.86 -7.97 -16.92
C THR A 180 8.55 -9.09 -17.93
N PRO A 181 9.41 -10.09 -18.15
CA PRO A 181 10.70 -10.39 -17.50
C PRO A 181 11.86 -9.47 -17.93
N PRO A 182 13.03 -9.45 -17.20
CA PRO A 182 13.29 -10.23 -15.98
C PRO A 182 12.61 -9.64 -14.73
N ARG A 183 12.30 -10.48 -13.75
CA ARG A 183 11.82 -10.03 -12.44
C ARG A 183 12.97 -9.47 -11.60
N VAL A 184 12.71 -8.50 -10.74
CA VAL A 184 13.70 -7.92 -9.82
C VAL A 184 14.37 -8.97 -8.92
N SER A 185 13.66 -10.04 -8.56
CA SER A 185 14.18 -11.20 -7.82
C SER A 185 15.22 -12.02 -8.60
N THR A 186 15.33 -11.80 -9.91
CA THR A 186 16.32 -12.46 -10.77
C THR A 186 17.42 -11.49 -11.20
N ARG A 187 17.03 -10.27 -11.57
CA ARG A 187 17.94 -9.21 -12.04
C ARG A 187 17.43 -7.85 -11.56
N GLY A 188 17.92 -7.43 -10.38
CA GLY A 188 17.50 -6.21 -9.71
C GLY A 188 18.61 -5.16 -9.61
N VAL A 189 18.88 -4.70 -8.40
CA VAL A 189 19.88 -3.67 -8.11
C VAL A 189 21.27 -4.18 -8.51
N HIS A 190 22.00 -3.37 -9.29
CA HIS A 190 23.31 -3.73 -9.87
C HIS A 190 23.31 -5.06 -10.64
N GLY A 191 22.15 -5.45 -11.23
CA GLY A 191 21.97 -6.72 -11.91
C GLY A 191 21.91 -7.95 -11.00
N ARG A 192 21.88 -7.76 -9.68
CA ARG A 192 21.89 -8.81 -8.65
C ARG A 192 20.47 -9.25 -8.30
N PRO A 193 20.23 -10.49 -7.84
CA PRO A 193 18.96 -10.89 -7.27
C PRO A 193 18.56 -9.94 -6.14
N THR A 194 17.32 -9.42 -6.16
CA THR A 194 16.89 -8.38 -5.23
C THR A 194 15.59 -8.75 -4.53
N LEU A 195 15.61 -8.75 -3.19
CA LEU A 195 14.42 -8.80 -2.36
C LEU A 195 13.90 -7.37 -2.15
N LEU A 196 12.90 -6.96 -2.91
CA LEU A 196 12.20 -5.71 -2.65
C LEU A 196 11.00 -5.99 -1.75
N GLN A 197 10.96 -5.44 -0.54
CA GLN A 197 9.93 -5.73 0.46
C GLN A 197 9.41 -4.44 1.10
N ASN A 198 8.10 -4.37 1.30
CA ASN A 198 7.45 -3.24 1.97
C ASN A 198 7.82 -3.18 3.46
N VAL A 199 7.91 -1.96 4.02
CA VAL A 199 8.34 -1.69 5.41
C VAL A 199 7.46 -2.36 6.47
N GLU A 200 6.14 -2.39 6.29
CA GLU A 200 5.22 -3.05 7.22
C GLU A 200 5.45 -4.57 7.25
N SER A 201 5.68 -5.18 6.07
CA SER A 201 6.00 -6.61 5.98
C SER A 201 7.32 -6.96 6.68
N LEU A 202 8.34 -6.09 6.59
CA LEU A 202 9.61 -6.24 7.28
C LEU A 202 9.45 -6.08 8.79
N ALA A 203 8.71 -5.09 9.24
CA ALA A 203 8.41 -4.90 10.65
C ALA A 203 7.70 -6.13 11.26
N TYR A 204 6.74 -6.72 10.54
CA TYR A 204 6.15 -8.00 10.96
C TYR A 204 7.13 -9.15 10.99
N ALA A 205 8.03 -9.24 10.03
CA ALA A 205 9.06 -10.28 10.03
C ALA A 205 9.94 -10.18 11.29
N ALA A 206 10.28 -8.96 11.73
CA ALA A 206 11.02 -8.73 12.97
C ALA A 206 10.24 -9.17 14.23
N LEU A 207 8.92 -8.94 14.27
CA LEU A 207 8.08 -9.39 15.38
C LEU A 207 7.89 -10.92 15.37
N ILE A 208 7.70 -11.51 14.19
CA ILE A 208 7.59 -12.97 14.05
C ILE A 208 8.88 -13.66 14.43
N ALA A 209 10.04 -13.09 14.09
CA ALA A 209 11.34 -13.61 14.53
C ALA A 209 11.48 -13.66 16.06
N ARG A 210 10.90 -12.68 16.77
CA ARG A 210 10.95 -12.60 18.25
C ARG A 210 9.91 -13.46 18.95
N PHE A 211 8.68 -13.46 18.43
CA PHE A 211 7.53 -14.02 19.16
C PHE A 211 6.96 -15.28 18.50
N GLY A 212 7.39 -15.61 17.28
CA GLY A 212 7.00 -16.80 16.54
C GLY A 212 5.69 -16.62 15.73
N ASP A 213 5.46 -17.59 14.84
CA ASP A 213 4.27 -17.65 13.97
C ASP A 213 2.96 -17.81 14.75
N ARG A 214 2.99 -18.55 15.86
CA ARG A 214 1.82 -18.75 16.74
C ARG A 214 1.35 -17.44 17.36
N TRP A 215 2.31 -16.60 17.79
CA TRP A 215 2.01 -15.27 18.31
C TRP A 215 1.38 -14.40 17.21
N TYR A 216 1.91 -14.41 15.97
CA TYR A 216 1.31 -13.67 14.87
C TYR A 216 -0.14 -14.09 14.64
N ARG A 217 -0.41 -15.39 14.65
CA ARG A 217 -1.74 -15.99 14.44
C ARG A 217 -2.66 -15.95 15.66
N SER A 218 -2.18 -15.52 16.84
CA SER A 218 -3.00 -15.46 18.05
C SER A 218 -4.04 -14.35 18.06
N VAL A 219 -4.00 -13.44 17.09
CA VAL A 219 -5.01 -12.39 16.84
C VAL A 219 -5.50 -12.50 15.41
N GLY A 220 -6.58 -11.78 15.14
CA GLY A 220 -7.37 -11.87 13.93
C GLY A 220 -8.71 -12.53 14.23
N ARG A 221 -9.68 -12.31 13.36
CA ARG A 221 -11.06 -12.78 13.51
C ARG A 221 -11.43 -13.73 12.39
N LEU A 222 -12.32 -14.66 12.68
CA LEU A 222 -12.69 -15.71 11.73
C LEU A 222 -11.45 -16.51 11.32
N ASP A 223 -11.24 -16.69 10.02
CA ASP A 223 -10.07 -17.38 9.45
C ASP A 223 -8.88 -16.46 9.18
N SER A 224 -9.05 -15.13 9.36
CA SER A 224 -8.00 -14.13 9.20
C SER A 224 -6.99 -14.20 10.32
N ARG A 225 -5.72 -13.92 10.04
CA ARG A 225 -4.62 -14.01 11.02
C ARG A 225 -3.80 -12.73 11.03
N GLY A 226 -3.46 -12.28 12.25
CA GLY A 226 -2.63 -11.12 12.46
C GLY A 226 -3.38 -9.80 12.42
N THR A 227 -2.63 -8.72 12.40
CA THR A 227 -3.15 -7.35 12.25
C THR A 227 -2.61 -6.72 10.97
N ALA A 228 -3.12 -5.55 10.60
CA ALA A 228 -2.63 -4.73 9.52
C ALA A 228 -2.72 -3.25 9.86
N LEU A 229 -1.81 -2.45 9.32
CA LEU A 229 -1.95 -1.00 9.32
C LEU A 229 -2.91 -0.59 8.19
N ILE A 230 -3.88 0.23 8.55
CA ILE A 230 -4.80 0.82 7.58
C ILE A 230 -4.84 2.34 7.71
N THR A 231 -5.17 3.00 6.63
CA THR A 231 -5.46 4.44 6.63
C THR A 231 -6.94 4.65 6.40
N VAL A 232 -7.61 5.33 7.33
CA VAL A 232 -9.02 5.71 7.22
C VAL A 232 -9.14 7.20 6.91
N SER A 233 -9.96 7.53 5.92
CA SER A 233 -10.17 8.93 5.46
C SER A 233 -11.63 9.21 5.10
N GLY A 234 -11.92 10.45 4.71
CA GLY A 234 -13.27 10.88 4.28
C GLY A 234 -14.20 11.17 5.45
N ALA A 235 -15.39 10.57 5.48
CA ALA A 235 -16.42 10.76 6.51
C ALA A 235 -16.02 10.20 7.88
N ALA A 236 -14.79 10.44 8.33
CA ALA A 236 -14.26 10.01 9.62
C ALA A 236 -14.01 11.20 10.53
N ARG A 237 -14.44 11.15 11.78
CA ARG A 237 -14.14 12.18 12.79
C ARG A 237 -12.69 12.12 13.30
N ARG A 238 -12.10 10.94 13.22
CA ARG A 238 -10.71 10.64 13.57
C ARG A 238 -10.04 9.92 12.38
N PRO A 239 -9.75 10.66 11.29
CA PRO A 239 -9.01 10.08 10.15
C PRO A 239 -7.57 9.80 10.56
N GLY A 240 -6.92 8.88 9.87
CA GLY A 240 -5.51 8.57 10.07
C GLY A 240 -5.21 7.08 10.03
N VAL A 241 -4.02 6.73 10.50
CA VAL A 241 -3.55 5.36 10.53
C VAL A 241 -3.99 4.68 11.83
N MET A 242 -4.48 3.46 11.69
CA MET A 242 -4.77 2.58 12.82
C MET A 242 -4.30 1.16 12.53
N GLU A 243 -3.92 0.45 13.57
CA GLU A 243 -3.66 -0.98 13.49
C GLU A 243 -4.95 -1.72 13.84
N VAL A 244 -5.37 -2.65 12.99
CA VAL A 244 -6.61 -3.42 13.17
C VAL A 244 -6.35 -4.90 13.03
N GLU A 245 -7.07 -5.73 13.77
CA GLU A 245 -7.11 -7.17 13.53
C GLU A 245 -7.71 -7.47 12.17
N LEU A 246 -7.06 -8.32 11.39
CA LEU A 246 -7.66 -8.83 10.16
C LEU A 246 -8.96 -9.58 10.49
N GLY A 247 -9.96 -9.43 9.63
CA GLY A 247 -11.32 -9.91 9.89
C GLY A 247 -12.23 -8.92 10.64
N THR A 248 -11.72 -7.77 11.11
CA THR A 248 -12.56 -6.65 11.57
C THR A 248 -13.38 -6.11 10.41
N THR A 249 -14.67 -5.88 10.61
CA THR A 249 -15.55 -5.40 9.54
C THR A 249 -15.28 -3.93 9.19
N ILE A 250 -15.56 -3.56 7.95
CA ILE A 250 -15.45 -2.15 7.49
C ILE A 250 -16.29 -1.22 8.36
N GLY A 251 -17.47 -1.66 8.81
CA GLY A 251 -18.33 -0.89 9.70
C GLY A 251 -17.73 -0.67 11.10
N GLU A 252 -17.07 -1.67 11.67
CA GLU A 252 -16.35 -1.54 12.95
C GLU A 252 -15.16 -0.59 12.82
N ILE A 253 -14.41 -0.67 11.72
CA ILE A 253 -13.32 0.25 11.39
C ILE A 253 -13.85 1.69 11.29
N ALA A 254 -14.94 1.88 10.56
CA ALA A 254 -15.59 3.19 10.43
C ALA A 254 -16.08 3.71 11.79
N ALA A 255 -16.67 2.86 12.63
CA ALA A 255 -17.09 3.22 13.98
C ALA A 255 -15.91 3.60 14.87
N ALA A 256 -14.78 2.87 14.80
CA ALA A 256 -13.53 3.24 15.47
C ALA A 256 -12.99 4.60 14.99
N ALA A 257 -13.19 4.95 13.73
CA ALA A 257 -12.87 6.27 13.17
C ALA A 257 -13.93 7.35 13.48
N GLY A 258 -15.01 6.99 14.20
CA GLY A 258 -16.04 7.92 14.68
C GLY A 258 -17.11 8.25 13.65
N THR A 259 -17.44 7.36 12.73
CA THR A 259 -18.55 7.53 11.78
C THR A 259 -19.51 6.34 11.79
N THR A 260 -20.66 6.51 11.11
CA THR A 260 -21.73 5.51 11.02
C THR A 260 -22.23 5.40 9.57
N ALA A 261 -22.85 4.25 9.21
CA ALA A 261 -23.34 3.98 7.87
C ALA A 261 -24.17 5.12 7.23
N PRO A 262 -25.15 5.76 7.93
CA PRO A 262 -25.95 6.82 7.33
C PRO A 262 -25.17 8.07 6.88
N ARG A 263 -23.91 8.22 7.28
CA ARG A 263 -23.04 9.33 6.88
C ARG A 263 -22.14 9.00 5.69
N VAL A 264 -22.19 7.77 5.20
CA VAL A 264 -21.29 7.26 4.17
C VAL A 264 -22.13 6.82 2.97
N GLN A 265 -21.82 7.35 1.79
CA GLN A 265 -22.47 6.98 0.54
C GLN A 265 -21.89 5.69 -0.05
N ALA A 266 -20.55 5.63 -0.08
CA ALA A 266 -19.79 4.52 -0.62
C ALA A 266 -18.43 4.44 0.09
N VAL A 267 -17.72 3.33 -0.12
CA VAL A 267 -16.35 3.16 0.39
C VAL A 267 -15.40 2.87 -0.77
N VAL A 268 -14.21 3.45 -0.74
CA VAL A 268 -13.10 3.03 -1.59
C VAL A 268 -12.15 2.18 -0.74
N LEU A 269 -11.86 0.99 -1.21
CA LEU A 269 -11.04 0.00 -0.52
C LEU A 269 -9.76 -0.27 -1.28
N GLY A 270 -8.63 -0.29 -0.58
CA GLY A 270 -7.32 -0.66 -1.13
C GLY A 270 -6.53 0.47 -1.78
N GLY A 271 -7.11 1.67 -1.94
CA GLY A 271 -6.49 2.85 -2.55
C GLY A 271 -6.92 3.10 -3.99
N TYR A 272 -6.11 3.84 -4.75
CA TYR A 272 -6.44 4.22 -6.13
C TYR A 272 -6.24 3.07 -7.14
N PHE A 273 -5.57 1.99 -6.75
CA PHE A 273 -5.63 0.69 -7.45
C PHE A 273 -6.68 -0.25 -6.84
N GLY A 274 -7.55 0.30 -6.03
CA GLY A 274 -8.60 -0.42 -5.34
C GLY A 274 -9.93 -0.43 -6.07
N THR A 275 -10.99 -0.50 -5.28
CA THR A 275 -12.37 -0.61 -5.76
C THR A 275 -13.32 0.23 -4.94
N TRP A 276 -14.29 0.85 -5.60
CA TRP A 276 -15.49 1.38 -4.96
C TRP A 276 -16.43 0.24 -4.57
N ALA A 277 -17.13 0.40 -3.46
CA ALA A 277 -18.20 -0.50 -3.02
C ALA A 277 -19.35 0.30 -2.38
N ARG A 278 -20.58 -0.17 -2.56
CA ARG A 278 -21.74 0.38 -1.85
C ARG A 278 -21.65 0.06 -0.36
N VAL A 279 -22.11 0.95 0.49
CA VAL A 279 -22.14 0.72 1.96
C VAL A 279 -22.88 -0.57 2.31
N GLY A 280 -24.03 -0.84 1.64
CA GLY A 280 -24.80 -2.05 1.88
C GLY A 280 -24.01 -3.34 1.68
N ASP A 281 -23.12 -3.36 0.70
CA ASP A 281 -22.33 -4.53 0.33
C ASP A 281 -21.06 -4.68 1.19
N ALA A 282 -20.41 -3.55 1.51
CA ALA A 282 -19.10 -3.54 2.15
C ALA A 282 -19.15 -3.44 3.68
N TRP A 283 -20.19 -2.85 4.27
CA TRP A 283 -20.19 -2.47 5.70
C TRP A 283 -19.98 -3.63 6.67
N ARG A 284 -20.52 -4.80 6.34
CA ARG A 284 -20.38 -6.02 7.14
C ARG A 284 -19.24 -6.92 6.68
N LEU A 285 -18.56 -6.53 5.60
CA LEU A 285 -17.48 -7.33 5.05
C LEU A 285 -16.26 -7.26 5.97
N PRO A 286 -15.66 -8.40 6.33
CA PRO A 286 -14.41 -8.40 7.08
C PRO A 286 -13.26 -7.87 6.22
N LEU A 287 -12.37 -7.12 6.84
CA LEU A 287 -11.13 -6.66 6.24
C LEU A 287 -10.15 -7.85 6.17
N ASP A 288 -10.27 -8.62 5.12
CA ASP A 288 -9.47 -9.80 4.86
C ASP A 288 -9.19 -9.90 3.35
N PRO A 289 -7.92 -10.11 2.93
CA PRO A 289 -7.57 -10.12 1.50
C PRO A 289 -8.32 -11.17 0.67
N ASP A 290 -8.53 -12.37 1.22
CA ASP A 290 -9.17 -13.47 0.49
C ASP A 290 -10.69 -13.27 0.43
N VAL A 291 -11.31 -12.86 1.52
CA VAL A 291 -12.74 -12.52 1.56
C VAL A 291 -13.04 -11.35 0.64
N MET A 292 -12.26 -10.27 0.73
CA MET A 292 -12.44 -9.11 -0.14
C MET A 292 -12.32 -9.48 -1.62
N LYS A 293 -11.32 -10.28 -1.97
CA LYS A 293 -11.12 -10.77 -3.34
C LYS A 293 -12.30 -11.61 -3.84
N ALA A 294 -12.86 -12.48 -2.99
CA ALA A 294 -14.05 -13.27 -3.33
C ALA A 294 -15.28 -12.40 -3.63
N HIS A 295 -15.34 -11.18 -3.10
CA HIS A 295 -16.39 -10.18 -3.36
C HIS A 295 -15.98 -9.13 -4.43
N GLY A 296 -14.93 -9.39 -5.21
CA GLY A 296 -14.45 -8.45 -6.23
C GLY A 296 -13.80 -7.17 -5.68
N LEU A 297 -13.46 -7.16 -4.38
CA LEU A 297 -12.88 -6.01 -3.70
C LEU A 297 -11.37 -6.20 -3.48
N THR A 298 -10.67 -5.11 -3.19
CA THR A 298 -9.21 -5.10 -3.07
C THR A 298 -8.79 -4.62 -1.68
N PHE A 299 -7.98 -5.43 -0.97
CA PHE A 299 -7.31 -4.99 0.26
C PHE A 299 -6.24 -3.91 -0.04
N GLY A 300 -5.47 -4.10 -1.12
CA GLY A 300 -4.46 -3.16 -1.63
C GLY A 300 -3.47 -2.70 -0.59
N CYS A 301 -3.34 -1.37 -0.44
CA CYS A 301 -2.46 -0.73 0.53
C CYS A 301 -3.12 -0.49 1.90
N GLY A 302 -4.22 -1.19 2.24
CA GLY A 302 -4.90 -1.03 3.53
C GLY A 302 -5.63 0.30 3.68
N ILE A 303 -6.29 0.78 2.63
CA ILE A 303 -7.05 2.03 2.66
C ILE A 303 -8.54 1.74 2.82
N VAL A 304 -9.19 2.50 3.70
CA VAL A 304 -10.63 2.57 3.88
C VAL A 304 -11.07 4.03 3.73
N GLY A 305 -11.38 4.42 2.52
CA GLY A 305 -11.88 5.77 2.20
C GLY A 305 -13.40 5.81 2.29
N LEU A 306 -13.96 6.63 3.18
CA LEU A 306 -15.39 6.72 3.47
C LEU A 306 -15.95 7.94 2.74
N LEU A 307 -16.63 7.76 1.60
CA LEU A 307 -17.23 8.86 0.85
C LEU A 307 -18.43 9.43 1.61
N PRO A 308 -18.38 10.72 2.02
CA PRO A 308 -19.53 11.35 2.69
C PRO A 308 -20.77 11.40 1.80
N THR A 309 -21.96 11.34 2.41
CA THR A 309 -23.25 11.40 1.67
C THR A 309 -23.46 12.71 0.89
N GLU A 310 -22.81 13.79 1.31
CA GLU A 310 -22.83 15.09 0.67
C GLU A 310 -21.83 15.27 -0.48
N ARG A 311 -20.93 14.31 -0.70
CA ARG A 311 -19.96 14.31 -1.81
C ARG A 311 -20.42 13.46 -2.98
N CYS A 312 -20.28 13.98 -4.18
CA CYS A 312 -20.60 13.25 -5.39
C CYS A 312 -19.53 12.19 -5.72
N GLY A 313 -19.96 10.93 -5.89
CA GLY A 313 -19.07 9.82 -6.27
C GLY A 313 -18.47 10.00 -7.66
N VAL A 314 -19.23 10.57 -8.60
CA VAL A 314 -18.76 10.87 -9.98
C VAL A 314 -17.64 11.91 -9.95
N SER A 315 -17.81 13.01 -9.21
CA SER A 315 -16.80 14.06 -9.08
C SER A 315 -15.54 13.54 -8.38
N THR A 316 -15.69 12.79 -7.29
CA THR A 316 -14.56 12.17 -6.58
C THR A 316 -13.82 11.17 -7.48
N THR A 317 -14.54 10.36 -8.27
CA THR A 317 -13.90 9.45 -9.23
C THR A 317 -13.16 10.25 -10.32
N ALA A 318 -13.71 11.36 -10.81
CA ALA A 318 -13.04 12.21 -11.80
C ALA A 318 -11.74 12.84 -11.25
N GLU A 319 -11.73 13.26 -9.98
CA GLU A 319 -10.51 13.74 -9.30
C GLU A 319 -9.42 12.66 -9.23
N ILE A 320 -9.80 11.44 -8.84
CA ILE A 320 -8.87 10.29 -8.77
C ILE A 320 -8.35 9.95 -10.17
N MET A 321 -9.22 9.88 -11.17
CA MET A 321 -8.82 9.55 -12.55
C MET A 321 -7.91 10.62 -13.17
N ALA A 322 -8.12 11.89 -12.84
CA ALA A 322 -7.24 12.99 -13.25
C ALA A 322 -5.85 12.86 -12.61
N PHE A 323 -5.80 12.55 -11.31
CA PHE A 323 -4.56 12.26 -10.59
C PHE A 323 -3.82 11.08 -11.23
N MET A 324 -4.50 9.95 -11.46
CA MET A 324 -3.91 8.75 -12.06
C MET A 324 -3.35 9.03 -13.47
N ALA A 325 -4.00 9.88 -14.25
CA ALA A 325 -3.51 10.28 -15.56
C ALA A 325 -2.23 11.14 -15.45
N THR A 326 -2.15 12.02 -14.46
CA THR A 326 -0.99 12.90 -14.21
C THR A 326 0.21 12.11 -13.68
N GLU A 327 -0.01 11.19 -12.75
CA GLU A 327 1.02 10.39 -12.08
C GLU A 327 1.54 9.21 -12.93
N SER A 328 1.16 9.14 -14.20
CA SER A 328 1.67 8.10 -15.08
C SER A 328 3.15 8.32 -15.41
N ALA A 329 3.90 7.24 -15.58
CA ALA A 329 5.31 7.31 -16.01
C ALA A 329 5.50 7.86 -17.44
N GLY A 330 4.42 8.11 -18.19
CA GLY A 330 4.43 8.77 -19.49
C GLY A 330 5.15 7.99 -20.61
N GLN A 331 5.29 6.66 -20.50
CA GLN A 331 6.12 5.89 -21.42
C GLN A 331 5.36 4.91 -22.33
N CYS A 332 4.16 4.49 -21.98
CA CYS A 332 3.39 3.51 -22.78
C CYS A 332 2.00 4.03 -23.13
N GLY A 333 1.46 3.54 -24.25
CA GLY A 333 0.18 3.99 -24.83
C GLY A 333 -0.99 4.02 -23.89
N PRO A 334 -1.23 2.96 -23.07
CA PRO A 334 -2.30 2.95 -22.06
C PRO A 334 -2.29 4.14 -21.11
N CYS A 335 -1.11 4.63 -20.70
CA CYS A 335 -0.97 5.80 -19.86
C CYS A 335 -1.01 7.11 -20.67
N VAL A 336 -0.16 7.23 -21.71
CA VAL A 336 0.01 8.49 -22.48
C VAL A 336 -1.28 8.92 -23.16
N PHE A 337 -2.03 7.96 -23.70
CA PHE A 337 -3.28 8.22 -24.43
C PHE A 337 -4.51 7.78 -23.60
N GLY A 338 -4.50 6.54 -23.09
CA GLY A 338 -5.67 5.94 -22.46
C GLY A 338 -6.08 6.65 -21.16
N LEU A 339 -5.19 6.78 -20.18
CA LEU A 339 -5.53 7.44 -18.91
C LEU A 339 -5.85 8.92 -19.09
N ARG A 340 -5.18 9.61 -20.01
CA ARG A 340 -5.52 11.02 -20.33
C ARG A 340 -6.90 11.14 -20.94
N ALA A 341 -7.24 10.25 -21.89
CA ALA A 341 -8.56 10.27 -22.54
C ALA A 341 -9.69 9.97 -21.55
N ILE A 342 -9.54 8.90 -20.75
CA ILE A 342 -10.58 8.52 -19.79
C ILE A 342 -10.71 9.54 -18.65
N GLY A 343 -9.59 10.08 -18.12
CA GLY A 343 -9.61 11.14 -17.11
C GLY A 343 -10.30 12.40 -17.62
N ALA A 344 -10.02 12.81 -18.87
CA ALA A 344 -10.69 13.96 -19.49
C ALA A 344 -12.19 13.72 -19.73
N ALA A 345 -12.58 12.53 -20.21
CA ALA A 345 -13.98 12.18 -20.40
C ALA A 345 -14.75 12.13 -19.07
N THR A 346 -14.18 11.48 -18.05
CA THR A 346 -14.79 11.41 -16.71
C THR A 346 -14.98 12.81 -16.12
N ARG A 347 -14.00 13.72 -16.30
CA ARG A 347 -14.12 15.13 -15.88
C ARG A 347 -15.21 15.86 -16.62
N ARG A 348 -15.37 15.67 -17.96
CA ARG A 348 -16.48 16.28 -18.70
C ARG A 348 -17.84 15.79 -18.19
N VAL A 349 -17.97 14.51 -17.89
CA VAL A 349 -19.20 13.98 -17.28
C VAL A 349 -19.44 14.61 -15.92
N ALA A 350 -18.43 14.65 -15.06
CA ALA A 350 -18.53 15.23 -13.71
C ALA A 350 -18.95 16.70 -13.74
N ASN A 351 -18.43 17.46 -14.71
CA ASN A 351 -18.72 18.90 -14.86
C ASN A 351 -19.98 19.20 -15.68
N GLY A 352 -20.75 18.19 -16.08
CA GLY A 352 -21.96 18.37 -16.89
C GLY A 352 -21.71 18.90 -18.30
N ALA A 353 -20.49 18.73 -18.82
CA ALA A 353 -20.07 19.15 -20.17
C ALA A 353 -19.95 17.98 -21.15
N ALA A 354 -20.66 16.87 -20.86
CA ALA A 354 -20.65 15.69 -21.73
C ALA A 354 -21.37 15.95 -23.05
N GLY A 355 -20.76 15.54 -24.18
CA GLY A 355 -21.30 15.69 -25.53
C GLY A 355 -22.18 14.53 -26.00
N GLY A 356 -22.53 13.58 -25.12
CA GLY A 356 -23.45 12.47 -25.38
C GLY A 356 -22.79 11.11 -25.73
N GLY A 357 -21.48 11.06 -25.95
CA GLY A 357 -20.73 9.81 -26.25
C GLY A 357 -19.76 9.35 -25.16
N GLU A 358 -19.47 10.21 -24.17
CA GLU A 358 -18.43 10.01 -23.18
C GLU A 358 -18.58 8.75 -22.34
N LEU A 359 -19.81 8.39 -21.94
CA LEU A 359 -20.04 7.18 -21.14
C LEU A 359 -19.70 5.93 -21.96
N GLY A 360 -20.12 5.83 -23.21
CA GLY A 360 -19.79 4.71 -24.08
C GLY A 360 -18.27 4.64 -24.38
N ASP A 361 -17.60 5.78 -24.47
CA ASP A 361 -16.14 5.83 -24.59
C ASP A 361 -15.44 5.34 -23.33
N ILE A 362 -15.88 5.79 -22.16
CA ILE A 362 -15.34 5.36 -20.86
C ILE A 362 -15.51 3.83 -20.70
N GLU A 363 -16.69 3.28 -20.93
CA GLU A 363 -16.97 1.84 -20.86
C GLU A 363 -16.07 1.03 -21.80
N ARG A 364 -15.90 1.51 -23.02
CA ARG A 364 -15.02 0.91 -24.02
C ARG A 364 -13.56 0.91 -23.55
N TRP A 365 -13.05 2.03 -23.04
CA TRP A 365 -11.66 2.14 -22.60
C TRP A 365 -11.38 1.32 -21.35
N VAL A 366 -12.32 1.24 -20.41
CA VAL A 366 -12.22 0.37 -19.22
C VAL A 366 -11.96 -1.08 -19.62
N SER A 367 -12.53 -1.55 -20.72
CA SER A 367 -12.32 -2.92 -21.22
C SER A 367 -11.04 -3.07 -22.07
N GLN A 368 -10.60 -2.01 -22.75
CA GLN A 368 -9.50 -2.09 -23.73
C GLN A 368 -8.11 -1.79 -23.17
N ILE A 369 -7.99 -0.97 -22.12
CA ILE A 369 -6.72 -0.51 -21.57
C ILE A 369 -5.97 -1.59 -20.77
N PRO A 370 -6.65 -2.44 -19.94
CA PRO A 370 -5.97 -3.39 -19.08
C PRO A 370 -5.07 -4.37 -19.84
N GLY A 371 -3.94 -4.75 -19.18
CA GLY A 371 -2.99 -5.73 -19.68
C GLY A 371 -2.04 -5.22 -20.77
N ARG A 372 -2.09 -3.93 -21.13
CA ARG A 372 -1.29 -3.34 -22.21
C ARG A 372 -0.19 -2.40 -21.70
N GLY A 373 -0.11 -2.19 -20.39
CA GLY A 373 0.92 -1.35 -19.76
C GLY A 373 2.23 -2.10 -19.49
N ALA A 374 3.34 -1.37 -19.37
CA ALA A 374 4.60 -1.91 -18.87
C ALA A 374 4.53 -2.27 -17.37
N CYS A 375 3.67 -1.57 -16.62
CA CYS A 375 3.36 -1.83 -15.21
C CYS A 375 1.85 -1.93 -15.00
N ARG A 376 1.42 -2.09 -13.74
CA ARG A 376 0.01 -2.24 -13.36
C ARG A 376 -0.74 -0.92 -13.17
N HIS A 377 -0.10 0.23 -13.40
CA HIS A 377 -0.74 1.54 -13.20
C HIS A 377 -2.03 1.72 -14.01
N PRO A 378 -2.06 1.46 -15.34
CA PRO A 378 -3.31 1.56 -16.09
C PRO A 378 -4.33 0.50 -15.67
N ASP A 379 -3.91 -0.70 -15.29
CA ASP A 379 -4.82 -1.77 -14.86
C ASP A 379 -5.55 -1.36 -13.56
N GLY A 380 -4.81 -0.81 -12.58
CA GLY A 380 -5.40 -0.34 -11.32
C GLY A 380 -6.38 0.81 -11.53
N ALA A 381 -6.02 1.78 -12.37
CA ALA A 381 -6.92 2.88 -12.71
C ALA A 381 -8.23 2.40 -13.37
N MET A 382 -8.14 1.41 -14.27
CA MET A 382 -9.33 0.83 -14.91
C MET A 382 -10.17 0.00 -13.95
N GLN A 383 -9.55 -0.70 -13.00
CA GLN A 383 -10.28 -1.42 -11.95
C GLN A 383 -11.10 -0.46 -11.08
N LEU A 384 -10.50 0.66 -10.66
CA LEU A 384 -11.22 1.70 -9.91
C LEU A 384 -12.37 2.28 -10.73
N MET A 385 -12.12 2.62 -12.01
CA MET A 385 -13.15 3.19 -12.89
C MET A 385 -14.30 2.22 -13.15
N ALA A 386 -14.00 0.93 -13.37
CA ALA A 386 -15.02 -0.11 -13.54
C ALA A 386 -15.95 -0.18 -12.33
N SER A 387 -15.37 -0.24 -11.12
CA SER A 387 -16.14 -0.27 -9.88
C SER A 387 -16.93 1.03 -9.64
N ALA A 388 -16.41 2.19 -10.09
CA ALA A 388 -17.13 3.45 -10.01
C ALA A 388 -18.38 3.46 -10.91
N LEU A 389 -18.28 2.92 -12.12
CA LEU A 389 -19.45 2.76 -13.02
C LEU A 389 -20.49 1.82 -12.42
N GLU A 390 -20.07 0.76 -11.74
CA GLU A 390 -20.98 -0.16 -11.05
C GLU A 390 -21.68 0.51 -9.86
N VAL A 391 -20.95 1.24 -9.03
CA VAL A 391 -21.47 1.84 -7.79
C VAL A 391 -22.28 3.10 -8.06
N PHE A 392 -21.82 3.96 -8.98
CA PHE A 392 -22.38 5.28 -9.27
C PHE A 392 -23.00 5.39 -10.68
N GLY A 393 -23.33 4.28 -11.34
CA GLY A 393 -23.80 4.27 -12.75
C GLY A 393 -24.98 5.20 -13.00
N ASP A 394 -25.99 5.17 -12.12
CA ASP A 394 -27.16 6.06 -12.25
C ASP A 394 -26.77 7.54 -12.16
N GLU A 395 -25.83 7.88 -11.28
CA GLU A 395 -25.33 9.24 -11.13
C GLU A 395 -24.48 9.67 -12.34
N PHE A 396 -23.66 8.77 -12.90
CA PHE A 396 -22.96 9.02 -14.17
C PHE A 396 -23.93 9.33 -15.31
N ILE A 397 -25.01 8.54 -15.43
CA ILE A 397 -26.06 8.75 -16.44
C ILE A 397 -26.78 10.09 -16.19
N TYR A 398 -27.08 10.40 -14.94
CA TYR A 398 -27.74 11.66 -14.57
C TYR A 398 -26.88 12.89 -14.95
N HIS A 399 -25.58 12.88 -14.57
CA HIS A 399 -24.64 13.93 -14.97
C HIS A 399 -24.54 14.08 -16.48
N ALA A 400 -24.39 12.97 -17.22
CA ALA A 400 -24.26 13.01 -18.68
C ALA A 400 -25.51 13.55 -19.39
N ARG A 401 -26.70 13.26 -18.86
CA ARG A 401 -27.98 13.68 -19.48
C ARG A 401 -28.40 15.09 -19.09
N THR A 402 -28.17 15.49 -17.86
CA THR A 402 -28.77 16.72 -17.33
C THR A 402 -27.75 17.86 -17.18
N GLY A 403 -26.46 17.53 -17.21
CA GLY A 403 -25.40 18.47 -16.89
C GLY A 403 -25.39 18.92 -15.41
N ARG A 404 -26.02 18.15 -14.51
CA ARG A 404 -26.16 18.48 -13.07
C ARG A 404 -25.80 17.29 -12.21
N CYS A 405 -25.43 17.58 -10.95
CA CYS A 405 -25.23 16.58 -9.91
C CYS A 405 -26.52 16.41 -9.09
N SER A 406 -26.99 15.19 -8.87
CA SER A 406 -28.17 14.94 -8.03
C SER A 406 -27.89 15.17 -6.54
N ILE A 407 -26.64 15.02 -6.12
CA ILE A 407 -26.21 15.17 -4.72
C ILE A 407 -26.06 16.65 -4.33
N THR A 408 -25.36 17.44 -5.14
CA THR A 408 -25.06 18.84 -4.82
C THR A 408 -26.03 19.85 -5.42
N GLY A 409 -26.88 19.42 -6.35
CA GLY A 409 -27.81 20.30 -7.08
C GLY A 409 -27.14 21.34 -7.99
N SER A 410 -25.81 21.40 -7.97
CA SER A 410 -25.01 22.36 -8.75
C SER A 410 -24.85 21.88 -10.20
N ARG A 411 -24.77 22.83 -11.17
CA ARG A 411 -24.03 22.58 -12.40
C ARG A 411 -22.58 22.33 -12.00
N GLY A 412 -21.98 21.21 -12.47
CA GLY A 412 -20.67 20.80 -12.06
C GLY A 412 -19.63 21.91 -12.13
N GLU A 413 -19.41 22.59 -11.02
CA GLU A 413 -18.22 23.40 -10.81
C GLU A 413 -17.23 22.53 -10.05
N ALA A 414 -16.11 22.22 -10.75
CA ALA A 414 -14.95 21.68 -10.11
C ALA A 414 -14.34 22.76 -9.22
N ALA A 415 -14.18 22.45 -7.92
CA ALA A 415 -13.33 23.23 -7.04
C ALA A 415 -11.84 23.00 -7.36
#